data_6830225622f2568299fc022b627ce61d
#
_entry.id   6830225622f2568299fc022b627ce61d
#
_cell.length_a   1.000
_cell.length_b   1.000
_cell.length_c   1.000
_cell.angle_alpha   90.00
_cell.angle_beta   90.00
_cell.angle_gamma   90.00
#
_symmetry.space_group_name_H-M   'P 1'
#
loop_
_entity.id
_entity.type
_entity.pdbx_description
1 polymer ?
#
loop_
_entity_poly.entity_id
_entity_poly.type
_entity_poly.pdbx_seq_one_letter_code
_entity_poly.pdbx_strand_id
1 'polypeptide(L)'
;MKDYKTVKEVCALTGLTGKHLYYFHHENVVRAAAYANYSVEGNDGYKLYDSAGVKKLQQIALYYQLGLKRNEIRDLMLSPDYDGEAAIGKLLARKIAEQERLGRQISALEYLKDIGLENGLTEVLRGCSLEELVLMEKGQTQGPPDRDPRFREFRAKLGALLTGPEAETGQDRLVEGIAALGEQFFGTNG
;
A
#
# COMPACT_ATOMS: atom_id res chain seq x y z
N MET A 1 25.93 29.03 -27.90
CA MET A 1 25.88 27.57 -28.12
C MET A 1 24.77 27.00 -27.25
N LYS A 2 23.85 26.21 -27.81
CA LYS A 2 22.87 25.49 -26.98
C LYS A 2 23.63 24.39 -26.19
N ASP A 3 23.53 24.44 -24.86
CA ASP A 3 24.15 23.46 -23.99
C ASP A 3 23.24 22.20 -23.94
N TYR A 4 23.64 21.17 -24.69
CA TYR A 4 22.93 19.91 -24.72
C TYR A 4 23.61 18.92 -23.78
N LYS A 5 22.82 18.11 -23.08
CA LYS A 5 23.29 17.03 -22.22
C LYS A 5 22.97 15.67 -22.82
N THR A 6 23.93 14.79 -22.72
CA THR A 6 23.79 13.38 -23.12
C THR A 6 22.94 12.59 -22.12
N VAL A 7 22.45 11.42 -22.53
CA VAL A 7 21.75 10.49 -21.66
C VAL A 7 22.56 10.21 -20.37
N LYS A 8 23.87 10.00 -20.50
CA LYS A 8 24.77 9.69 -19.37
C LYS A 8 24.81 10.85 -18.36
N GLU A 9 24.97 12.08 -18.85
CA GLU A 9 24.99 13.29 -18.00
C GLU A 9 23.65 13.52 -17.32
N VAL A 10 22.54 13.34 -18.05
CA VAL A 10 21.19 13.45 -17.46
C VAL A 10 20.95 12.41 -16.38
N CYS A 11 21.35 11.16 -16.62
CA CYS A 11 21.25 10.11 -15.59
C CYS A 11 22.06 10.47 -14.35
N ALA A 12 23.27 11.00 -14.50
CA ALA A 12 24.10 11.44 -13.38
C ALA A 12 23.49 12.61 -12.60
N LEU A 13 22.83 13.56 -13.29
CA LEU A 13 22.19 14.72 -12.68
C LEU A 13 20.86 14.40 -11.97
N THR A 14 20.13 13.40 -12.45
CA THR A 14 18.75 13.16 -12.02
C THR A 14 18.61 11.88 -11.19
N GLY A 15 19.59 10.99 -11.21
CA GLY A 15 19.49 9.64 -10.65
C GLY A 15 18.57 8.70 -11.44
N LEU A 16 18.00 9.17 -12.56
CA LEU A 16 17.22 8.32 -13.46
C LEU A 16 18.13 7.35 -14.23
N THR A 17 17.60 6.21 -14.61
CA THR A 17 18.29 5.25 -15.46
C THR A 17 18.01 5.51 -16.95
N GLY A 18 18.87 5.03 -17.84
CA GLY A 18 18.63 5.08 -19.28
C GLY A 18 17.27 4.47 -19.69
N LYS A 19 16.81 3.42 -18.97
CA LYS A 19 15.47 2.83 -19.18
C LYS A 19 14.33 3.80 -18.85
N HIS A 20 14.49 4.63 -17.83
CA HIS A 20 13.51 5.68 -17.50
C HIS A 20 13.46 6.72 -18.62
N LEU A 21 14.62 7.20 -19.09
CA LEU A 21 14.69 8.20 -20.17
C LEU A 21 14.08 7.63 -21.46
N TYR A 22 14.39 6.39 -21.80
CA TYR A 22 13.80 5.72 -22.95
C TYR A 22 12.28 5.65 -22.86
N TYR A 23 11.73 5.24 -21.73
CA TYR A 23 10.29 5.17 -21.49
C TYR A 23 9.62 6.52 -21.69
N PHE A 24 10.08 7.56 -21.00
CA PHE A 24 9.46 8.88 -21.07
C PHE A 24 9.62 9.55 -22.44
N HIS A 25 10.68 9.20 -23.17
CA HIS A 25 10.84 9.59 -24.56
C HIS A 25 9.80 8.91 -25.46
N HIS A 26 9.63 7.60 -25.32
CA HIS A 26 8.68 6.81 -26.10
C HIS A 26 7.23 7.25 -25.83
N GLU A 27 6.90 7.51 -24.59
CA GLU A 27 5.59 8.01 -24.17
C GLU A 27 5.38 9.51 -24.50
N ASN A 28 6.30 10.16 -25.19
CA ASN A 28 6.23 11.58 -25.54
C ASN A 28 6.16 12.56 -24.35
N VAL A 29 6.50 12.13 -23.15
CA VAL A 29 6.55 12.99 -21.96
C VAL A 29 7.73 13.97 -22.05
N VAL A 30 8.91 13.46 -22.44
CA VAL A 30 10.12 14.25 -22.68
C VAL A 30 10.78 13.77 -23.98
N ARG A 31 10.81 14.63 -24.98
CA ARG A 31 11.47 14.33 -26.24
C ARG A 31 12.92 14.80 -26.22
N ALA A 32 13.81 14.09 -26.93
CA ALA A 32 15.14 14.55 -27.20
C ALA A 32 15.08 15.83 -28.03
N ALA A 33 15.90 16.82 -27.70
CA ALA A 33 15.97 18.09 -28.42
C ALA A 33 16.85 17.99 -29.66
N ALA A 34 17.80 17.04 -29.67
CA ALA A 34 18.69 16.74 -30.81
C ALA A 34 19.21 15.30 -30.72
N TYR A 35 19.83 14.86 -31.78
CA TYR A 35 20.52 13.57 -31.89
C TYR A 35 21.93 13.79 -32.38
N ALA A 36 22.92 13.22 -31.68
CA ALA A 36 24.31 13.23 -32.11
C ALA A 36 24.66 11.90 -32.82
N ASN A 37 25.57 11.97 -33.82
CA ASN A 37 26.08 10.80 -34.54
C ASN A 37 24.97 9.93 -35.17
N TYR A 38 24.26 10.52 -36.12
CA TYR A 38 23.39 9.78 -37.04
C TYR A 38 24.29 8.86 -37.91
N SER A 39 24.39 7.59 -37.58
CA SER A 39 24.92 6.61 -38.51
C SER A 39 23.82 6.05 -39.40
N VAL A 40 24.12 5.87 -40.68
CA VAL A 40 23.19 5.63 -41.80
C VAL A 40 22.41 4.30 -41.71
N GLU A 41 22.64 3.47 -40.74
CA GLU A 41 22.00 2.17 -40.59
C GLU A 41 21.20 2.08 -39.27
N GLY A 42 19.99 2.63 -39.28
CA GLY A 42 18.92 2.19 -38.34
C GLY A 42 19.17 2.40 -36.84
N ASN A 43 20.25 3.07 -36.47
CA ASN A 43 20.58 3.33 -35.07
C ASN A 43 20.16 4.76 -34.75
N ASP A 44 19.09 4.90 -33.95
CA ASP A 44 18.67 6.18 -33.37
C ASP A 44 19.87 6.83 -32.68
N GLY A 45 20.46 7.88 -33.30
CA GLY A 45 21.62 8.57 -32.75
C GLY A 45 21.49 8.91 -31.27
N TYR A 46 22.59 9.20 -30.60
CA TYR A 46 22.58 9.51 -29.16
C TYR A 46 21.65 10.66 -28.87
N LYS A 47 20.63 10.42 -28.03
CA LYS A 47 19.66 11.42 -27.60
C LYS A 47 20.34 12.52 -26.81
N LEU A 48 20.05 13.77 -27.17
CA LEU A 48 20.55 14.97 -26.50
C LEU A 48 19.37 15.76 -25.94
N TYR A 49 19.50 16.24 -24.74
CA TYR A 49 18.49 16.98 -24.02
C TYR A 49 18.94 18.43 -23.79
N ASP A 50 18.10 19.38 -24.11
CA ASP A 50 18.28 20.79 -23.77
C ASP A 50 17.90 21.07 -22.30
N SER A 51 18.09 22.32 -21.88
CA SER A 51 17.78 22.74 -20.50
C SER A 51 16.31 22.50 -20.11
N ALA A 52 15.38 22.62 -21.06
CA ALA A 52 13.95 22.38 -20.81
C ALA A 52 13.67 20.88 -20.60
N GLY A 53 14.27 20.03 -21.45
CA GLY A 53 14.19 18.58 -21.30
C GLY A 53 14.81 18.08 -20.00
N VAL A 54 15.96 18.64 -19.60
CA VAL A 54 16.61 18.33 -18.34
C VAL A 54 15.73 18.72 -17.14
N LYS A 55 15.12 19.90 -17.14
CA LYS A 55 14.18 20.32 -16.08
C LYS A 55 13.00 19.36 -15.93
N LYS A 56 12.39 18.93 -17.04
CA LYS A 56 11.32 17.94 -17.02
C LYS A 56 11.80 16.59 -16.43
N LEU A 57 13.00 16.16 -16.79
CA LEU A 57 13.57 14.91 -16.24
C LEU A 57 13.91 15.04 -14.75
N GLN A 58 14.35 16.20 -14.29
CA GLN A 58 14.51 16.47 -12.85
C GLN A 58 13.17 16.42 -12.11
N GLN A 59 12.12 16.98 -12.69
CA GLN A 59 10.77 16.91 -12.13
C GLN A 59 10.25 15.45 -12.05
N ILE A 60 10.49 14.66 -13.10
CA ILE A 60 10.18 13.23 -13.10
C ILE A 60 10.96 12.51 -11.98
N ALA A 61 12.25 12.80 -11.81
CA ALA A 61 13.07 12.23 -10.74
C ALA A 61 12.51 12.57 -9.36
N LEU A 62 12.07 13.81 -9.14
CA LEU A 62 11.41 14.23 -7.92
C LEU A 62 10.15 13.40 -7.64
N TYR A 63 9.29 13.22 -8.64
CA TYR A 63 8.08 12.42 -8.48
C TYR A 63 8.37 10.96 -8.13
N TYR A 64 9.43 10.36 -8.71
CA TYR A 64 9.88 9.03 -8.29
C TYR A 64 10.30 8.99 -6.83
N GLN A 65 11.08 9.98 -6.36
CA GLN A 65 11.50 10.07 -4.96
C GLN A 65 10.32 10.23 -4.00
N LEU A 66 9.26 10.91 -4.45
CA LEU A 66 8.01 11.04 -3.71
C LEU A 66 7.12 9.79 -3.76
N GLY A 67 7.54 8.77 -4.50
CA GLY A 67 6.89 7.46 -4.55
C GLY A 67 5.79 7.31 -5.59
N LEU A 68 5.74 8.18 -6.62
CA LEU A 68 4.85 7.96 -7.75
C LEU A 68 5.38 6.84 -8.64
N LYS A 69 4.47 6.04 -9.16
CA LYS A 69 4.78 5.02 -10.15
C LYS A 69 4.96 5.65 -11.54
N ARG A 70 5.72 4.99 -12.38
CA ARG A 70 6.02 5.43 -13.75
C ARG A 70 4.79 5.86 -14.56
N ASN A 71 3.71 5.08 -14.47
CA ASN A 71 2.47 5.39 -15.20
C ASN A 71 1.78 6.63 -14.61
N GLU A 72 1.75 6.77 -13.29
CA GLU A 72 1.20 7.95 -12.62
C GLU A 72 1.93 9.23 -13.03
N ILE A 73 3.27 9.15 -13.13
CA ILE A 73 4.09 10.28 -13.60
C ILE A 73 3.78 10.63 -15.06
N ARG A 74 3.69 9.61 -15.94
CA ARG A 74 3.31 9.83 -17.35
C ARG A 74 1.97 10.52 -17.45
N ASP A 75 0.95 9.98 -16.81
CA ASP A 75 -0.43 10.47 -16.90
C ASP A 75 -0.53 11.90 -16.34
N LEU A 76 0.18 12.16 -15.25
CA LEU A 76 0.28 13.49 -14.65
C LEU A 76 0.94 14.50 -15.61
N MET A 77 2.09 14.15 -16.19
CA MET A 77 2.88 15.03 -17.05
C MET A 77 2.24 15.29 -18.43
N LEU A 78 1.37 14.39 -18.89
CA LEU A 78 0.63 14.51 -20.16
C LEU A 78 -0.78 15.13 -19.98
N SER A 79 -1.22 15.33 -18.74
CA SER A 79 -2.52 15.94 -18.48
C SER A 79 -2.58 17.36 -19.08
N PRO A 80 -3.61 17.71 -19.85
CA PRO A 80 -3.77 19.07 -20.36
C PRO A 80 -3.97 20.09 -19.24
N ASP A 81 -4.54 19.66 -18.10
CA ASP A 81 -4.79 20.48 -16.91
C ASP A 81 -3.69 20.27 -15.86
N TYR A 82 -2.45 20.05 -16.32
CA TYR A 82 -1.34 19.78 -15.41
C TYR A 82 -1.08 20.97 -14.48
N ASP A 83 -1.36 20.74 -13.20
CA ASP A 83 -1.01 21.61 -12.09
C ASP A 83 -0.09 20.85 -11.11
N GLY A 84 1.17 21.27 -11.08
CA GLY A 84 2.18 20.63 -10.24
C GLY A 84 1.90 20.78 -8.74
N GLU A 85 1.32 21.92 -8.31
CA GLU A 85 0.99 22.16 -6.90
C GLU A 85 -0.19 21.29 -6.46
N ALA A 86 -1.25 21.23 -7.26
CA ALA A 86 -2.38 20.34 -7.00
C ALA A 86 -1.97 18.86 -7.00
N ALA A 87 -1.04 18.47 -7.86
CA ALA A 87 -0.48 17.11 -7.88
C ALA A 87 0.27 16.77 -6.58
N ILE A 88 1.11 17.69 -6.09
CA ILE A 88 1.82 17.55 -4.82
C ILE A 88 0.83 17.48 -3.65
N GLY A 89 -0.21 18.32 -3.63
CA GLY A 89 -1.26 18.31 -2.63
C GLY A 89 -1.98 16.96 -2.54
N LYS A 90 -2.38 16.39 -3.68
CA LYS A 90 -2.98 15.05 -3.74
C LYS A 90 -2.02 13.95 -3.24
N LEU A 91 -0.74 14.06 -3.59
CA LEU A 91 0.26 13.11 -3.14
C LEU A 91 0.49 13.19 -1.64
N LEU A 92 0.54 14.40 -1.09
CA LEU A 92 0.67 14.63 0.35
C LEU A 92 -0.52 14.03 1.10
N ALA A 93 -1.75 14.28 0.66
CA ALA A 93 -2.94 13.70 1.26
C ALA A 93 -2.90 12.16 1.25
N ARG A 94 -2.47 11.55 0.13
CA ARG A 94 -2.28 10.09 0.03
C ARG A 94 -1.24 9.57 1.02
N LYS A 95 -0.11 10.30 1.20
CA LYS A 95 0.94 9.91 2.14
C LYS A 95 0.51 10.05 3.60
N ILE A 96 -0.26 11.06 3.93
CA ILE A 96 -0.85 11.22 5.26
C ILE A 96 -1.79 10.05 5.57
N ALA A 97 -2.71 9.72 4.65
CA ALA A 97 -3.60 8.59 4.83
C ALA A 97 -2.86 7.25 4.96
N GLU A 98 -1.77 7.06 4.20
CA GLU A 98 -0.91 5.88 4.32
C GLU A 98 -0.20 5.83 5.68
N GLN A 99 0.30 6.97 6.18
CA GLN A 99 0.92 7.09 7.50
C GLN A 99 -0.08 6.73 8.61
N GLU A 100 -1.30 7.25 8.55
CA GLU A 100 -2.36 6.91 9.51
C GLU A 100 -2.69 5.42 9.48
N ARG A 101 -2.79 4.82 8.27
CA ARG A 101 -3.02 3.38 8.13
C ARG A 101 -1.89 2.56 8.74
N LEU A 102 -0.63 2.93 8.47
CA LEU A 102 0.53 2.27 9.06
C LEU A 102 0.57 2.44 10.57
N GLY A 103 0.23 3.63 11.07
CA GLY A 103 0.10 3.90 12.51
C GLY A 103 -0.88 2.95 13.19
N ARG A 104 -2.07 2.76 12.62
CA ARG A 104 -3.06 1.79 13.12
C ARG A 104 -2.51 0.35 13.12
N GLN A 105 -1.81 -0.05 12.06
CA GLN A 105 -1.21 -1.39 11.98
C GLN A 105 -0.11 -1.60 13.03
N ILE A 106 0.73 -0.60 13.26
CA ILE A 106 1.79 -0.64 14.28
C ILE A 106 1.15 -0.79 15.68
N SER A 107 0.20 0.07 16.02
CA SER A 107 -0.50 -0.02 17.31
C SER A 107 -1.19 -1.38 17.52
N ALA A 108 -1.79 -1.95 16.48
CA ALA A 108 -2.38 -3.28 16.57
C ALA A 108 -1.32 -4.37 16.80
N LEU A 109 -0.15 -4.26 16.16
CA LEU A 109 0.97 -5.20 16.37
C LEU A 109 1.58 -5.06 17.76
N GLU A 110 1.69 -3.85 18.29
CA GLU A 110 2.13 -3.57 19.66
C GLU A 110 1.16 -4.23 20.66
N TYR A 111 -0.14 -4.00 20.49
CA TYR A 111 -1.16 -4.65 21.31
C TYR A 111 -1.08 -6.19 21.27
N LEU A 112 -0.98 -6.77 20.06
CA LEU A 112 -0.82 -8.23 19.90
C LEU A 112 0.45 -8.78 20.53
N LYS A 113 1.53 -8.00 20.50
CA LYS A 113 2.79 -8.35 21.17
C LYS A 113 2.63 -8.41 22.69
N ASP A 114 1.85 -7.48 23.28
CA ASP A 114 1.66 -7.38 24.72
C ASP A 114 0.71 -8.47 25.25
N ILE A 115 -0.40 -8.73 24.55
CA ILE A 115 -1.37 -9.75 24.97
C ILE A 115 -1.00 -11.17 24.56
N GLY A 116 -0.08 -11.32 23.60
CA GLY A 116 0.28 -12.61 22.98
C GLY A 116 -0.63 -12.97 21.80
N LEU A 117 -0.07 -13.69 20.83
CA LEU A 117 -0.75 -14.04 19.58
C LEU A 117 -2.04 -14.85 19.79
N GLU A 118 -2.03 -15.80 20.72
CA GLU A 118 -3.20 -16.66 21.02
C GLU A 118 -4.38 -15.85 21.57
N ASN A 119 -4.11 -14.92 22.46
CA ASN A 119 -5.14 -14.01 22.98
C ASN A 119 -5.63 -13.05 21.90
N GLY A 120 -4.72 -12.55 21.05
CA GLY A 120 -5.07 -11.71 19.90
C GLY A 120 -5.96 -12.42 18.89
N LEU A 121 -5.69 -13.69 18.58
CA LEU A 121 -6.57 -14.51 17.74
C LEU A 121 -7.95 -14.67 18.36
N THR A 122 -8.04 -14.84 19.67
CA THR A 122 -9.32 -14.88 20.38
C THR A 122 -10.10 -13.58 20.23
N GLU A 123 -9.46 -12.43 20.33
CA GLU A 123 -10.11 -11.12 20.13
C GLU A 123 -10.58 -10.92 18.68
N VAL A 124 -9.79 -11.35 17.68
CA VAL A 124 -10.19 -11.33 16.27
C VAL A 124 -11.38 -12.26 16.03
N LEU A 125 -11.36 -13.47 16.61
CA LEU A 125 -12.50 -14.39 16.55
C LEU A 125 -13.74 -13.85 17.25
N ARG A 126 -13.58 -12.93 18.20
CA ARG A 126 -14.69 -12.18 18.81
C ARG A 126 -15.24 -11.08 17.90
N GLY A 127 -14.71 -10.93 16.68
CA GLY A 127 -15.15 -9.96 15.69
C GLY A 127 -14.58 -8.56 15.89
N CYS A 128 -13.48 -8.42 16.62
CA CYS A 128 -12.75 -7.16 16.70
C CYS A 128 -12.08 -6.83 15.38
N SER A 129 -12.36 -5.66 14.86
CA SER A 129 -11.58 -5.10 13.74
C SER A 129 -10.20 -4.64 14.23
N LEU A 130 -9.26 -4.47 13.28
CA LEU A 130 -7.95 -3.92 13.59
C LEU A 130 -8.04 -2.54 14.26
N GLU A 131 -9.02 -1.73 13.87
CA GLU A 131 -9.27 -0.40 14.42
C GLU A 131 -9.75 -0.46 15.87
N GLU A 132 -10.62 -1.42 16.18
CA GLU A 132 -11.11 -1.65 17.54
C GLU A 132 -9.99 -2.13 18.47
N LEU A 133 -9.06 -2.99 18.00
CA LEU A 133 -7.89 -3.39 18.77
C LEU A 133 -6.99 -2.18 19.12
N VAL A 134 -6.78 -1.25 18.19
CA VAL A 134 -6.02 -0.03 18.43
C VAL A 134 -6.71 0.88 19.47
N LEU A 135 -8.04 0.95 19.43
CA LEU A 135 -8.82 1.74 20.40
C LEU A 135 -8.80 1.11 21.79
N MET A 136 -8.74 -0.22 21.88
CA MET A 136 -8.58 -0.94 23.15
C MET A 136 -7.22 -0.65 23.79
N GLU A 137 -6.14 -0.70 23.01
CA GLU A 137 -4.80 -0.36 23.49
C GLU A 137 -4.75 1.05 24.10
N LYS A 138 -5.43 2.01 23.47
CA LYS A 138 -5.49 3.40 23.94
C LYS A 138 -6.45 3.60 25.11
N GLY A 139 -7.10 2.55 25.62
CA GLY A 139 -8.10 2.65 26.69
C GLY A 139 -9.37 3.43 26.29
N GLN A 140 -9.60 3.61 25.00
CA GLN A 140 -10.71 4.40 24.48
C GLN A 140 -12.00 3.59 24.27
N THR A 141 -11.92 2.25 24.32
CA THR A 141 -13.10 1.36 24.28
C THR A 141 -12.93 0.17 25.22
N GLN A 142 -14.05 -0.33 25.75
CA GLN A 142 -14.09 -1.55 26.56
C GLN A 142 -14.34 -2.83 25.73
N GLY A 143 -14.04 -2.80 24.44
CA GLY A 143 -14.30 -3.88 23.50
C GLY A 143 -15.40 -3.54 22.48
N PRO A 144 -15.52 -4.33 21.40
CA PRO A 144 -16.51 -4.07 20.38
C PRO A 144 -17.92 -4.17 20.97
N PRO A 145 -18.80 -3.22 20.64
CA PRO A 145 -20.21 -3.41 20.97
C PRO A 145 -20.71 -4.66 20.25
N ASP A 146 -21.38 -5.52 20.99
CA ASP A 146 -22.04 -6.71 20.48
C ASP A 146 -23.14 -6.31 19.45
N ARG A 147 -22.74 -6.11 18.20
CA ARG A 147 -23.62 -5.57 17.16
C ARG A 147 -24.57 -6.62 16.58
N ASP A 148 -24.19 -7.90 16.59
CA ASP A 148 -25.06 -8.98 16.11
C ASP A 148 -25.44 -9.93 17.28
N PRO A 149 -26.76 -10.05 17.59
CA PRO A 149 -27.23 -10.96 18.62
C PRO A 149 -26.82 -12.44 18.38
N ARG A 150 -26.71 -12.84 17.10
CA ARG A 150 -26.25 -14.19 16.72
C ARG A 150 -24.78 -14.41 17.07
N PHE A 151 -23.96 -13.39 16.87
CA PHE A 151 -22.55 -13.46 17.24
C PHE A 151 -22.34 -13.48 18.75
N ARG A 152 -23.20 -12.79 19.52
CA ARG A 152 -23.22 -12.85 20.99
C ARG A 152 -23.55 -14.27 21.49
N GLU A 153 -24.56 -14.90 20.90
CA GLU A 153 -24.96 -16.25 21.24
C GLU A 153 -23.89 -17.29 20.85
N PHE A 154 -23.33 -17.17 19.66
CA PHE A 154 -22.20 -17.97 19.21
C PHE A 154 -21.04 -17.89 20.20
N ARG A 155 -20.66 -16.70 20.60
CA ARG A 155 -19.57 -16.44 21.55
C ARG A 155 -19.81 -17.03 22.94
N ALA A 156 -21.03 -16.89 23.44
CA ALA A 156 -21.40 -17.48 24.72
C ALA A 156 -21.30 -19.01 24.70
N LYS A 157 -21.77 -19.64 23.62
CA LYS A 157 -21.68 -21.09 23.41
C LYS A 157 -20.24 -21.54 23.19
N LEU A 158 -19.43 -20.82 22.43
CA LEU A 158 -18.02 -21.09 22.23
C LEU A 158 -17.25 -20.98 23.56
N GLY A 159 -17.50 -19.94 24.33
CA GLY A 159 -16.91 -19.80 25.67
C GLY A 159 -17.25 -20.94 26.60
N ALA A 160 -18.51 -21.40 26.60
CA ALA A 160 -18.93 -22.54 27.39
C ALA A 160 -18.26 -23.86 26.96
N LEU A 161 -18.05 -24.05 25.65
CA LEU A 161 -17.30 -25.22 25.13
C LEU A 161 -15.83 -25.19 25.54
N LEU A 162 -15.20 -24.03 25.51
CA LEU A 162 -13.77 -23.86 25.82
C LEU A 162 -13.47 -23.92 27.33
N THR A 163 -14.45 -23.60 28.19
CA THR A 163 -14.29 -23.62 29.66
C THR A 163 -15.04 -24.74 30.34
N GLY A 164 -15.83 -25.49 29.60
CA GLY A 164 -16.64 -26.58 30.11
C GLY A 164 -15.85 -27.91 30.29
N PRO A 165 -16.46 -28.91 30.90
CA PRO A 165 -15.84 -30.23 31.13
C PRO A 165 -15.47 -30.95 29.83
N GLU A 166 -16.00 -30.53 28.69
CA GLU A 166 -15.66 -31.05 27.37
C GLU A 166 -14.27 -30.60 26.89
N ALA A 167 -13.75 -29.49 27.39
CA ALA A 167 -12.39 -29.00 27.11
C ALA A 167 -11.33 -29.95 27.71
N GLU A 168 -11.67 -30.71 28.74
CA GLU A 168 -10.79 -31.68 29.41
C GLU A 168 -10.86 -33.08 28.79
N THR A 169 -11.87 -33.39 27.96
CA THR A 169 -12.16 -34.73 27.46
C THR A 169 -11.55 -35.13 26.12
N GLY A 170 -10.70 -34.29 25.52
CA GLY A 170 -9.92 -34.61 24.31
C GLY A 170 -10.13 -33.62 23.18
N GLN A 171 -9.02 -33.35 22.49
CA GLN A 171 -8.93 -32.34 21.39
C GLN A 171 -9.96 -32.59 20.26
N ASP A 172 -10.27 -33.88 19.97
CA ASP A 172 -11.17 -34.19 18.84
C ASP A 172 -12.62 -33.77 19.10
N ARG A 173 -13.13 -33.97 20.32
CA ARG A 173 -14.50 -33.54 20.70
C ARG A 173 -14.66 -32.01 20.73
N LEU A 174 -13.60 -31.32 21.13
CA LEU A 174 -13.60 -29.86 21.13
C LEU A 174 -13.65 -29.31 19.70
N VAL A 175 -12.88 -29.90 18.77
CA VAL A 175 -12.86 -29.54 17.35
C VAL A 175 -14.23 -29.82 16.72
N GLU A 176 -14.85 -30.98 16.99
CA GLU A 176 -16.20 -31.30 16.50
C GLU A 176 -17.25 -30.33 17.05
N GLY A 177 -17.17 -29.98 18.33
CA GLY A 177 -18.07 -29.00 18.95
C GLY A 177 -17.95 -27.60 18.35
N ILE A 178 -16.74 -27.15 18.08
CA ILE A 178 -16.48 -25.85 17.43
C ILE A 178 -16.99 -25.87 15.97
N ALA A 179 -16.75 -26.94 15.22
CA ALA A 179 -17.23 -27.09 13.85
C ALA A 179 -18.76 -27.07 13.78
N ALA A 180 -19.44 -27.86 14.64
CA ALA A 180 -20.90 -27.86 14.72
C ALA A 180 -21.49 -26.50 15.11
N LEU A 181 -20.82 -25.76 15.99
CA LEU A 181 -21.22 -24.41 16.36
C LEU A 181 -21.05 -23.44 15.17
N GLY A 182 -19.97 -23.55 14.43
CA GLY A 182 -19.72 -22.76 13.21
C GLY A 182 -20.80 -22.99 12.15
N GLU A 183 -21.17 -24.24 11.89
CA GLU A 183 -22.25 -24.59 10.96
C GLU A 183 -23.62 -24.05 11.43
N GLN A 184 -23.92 -24.12 12.72
CA GLN A 184 -25.17 -23.62 13.29
C GLN A 184 -25.36 -22.12 13.10
N PHE A 185 -24.28 -21.34 13.22
CA PHE A 185 -24.38 -19.88 13.22
C PHE A 185 -24.07 -19.22 11.87
N PHE A 186 -23.20 -19.80 11.08
CA PHE A 186 -22.73 -19.20 9.82
C PHE A 186 -23.16 -19.96 8.58
N GLY A 187 -23.70 -21.18 8.70
CA GLY A 187 -24.13 -22.02 7.60
C GLY A 187 -22.96 -22.46 6.72
N THR A 188 -23.06 -23.62 6.09
CA THR A 188 -22.23 -23.95 4.92
C THR A 188 -22.73 -23.13 3.75
N ASN A 189 -22.04 -22.08 3.37
CA ASN A 189 -22.18 -21.50 2.04
C ASN A 189 -21.71 -22.55 1.03
N GLY A 190 -22.67 -23.26 0.43
CA GLY A 190 -22.48 -24.10 -0.72
C GLY A 190 -22.19 -23.30 -1.98
#